data_57940f6e3d4b4cf25ffc3b6f3e6bf0de
#
_entry.id   57940f6e3d4b4cf25ffc3b6f3e6bf0de
#
_cell.length_a   1.000
_cell.length_b   1.000
_cell.length_c   1.000
_cell.angle_alpha   90.00
_cell.angle_beta   90.00
_cell.angle_gamma   90.00
#
_symmetry.space_group_name_H-M   'P 1'
#
loop_
_entity.id
_entity.type
_entity.pdbx_description
1 polymer ?
#
loop_
_entity_poly.entity_id
_entity_poly.type
_entity_poly.pdbx_seq_one_letter_code
_entity_poly.pdbx_strand_id
1 'polypeptide(L)'
;GGNRHAMHNLGIALIEGKGGPKNAVMAGQWFRRAADLGLVDSQYNLGALYEQGLGEPQNAAEAYKWYLVAARTGDEEARKSAARVRAGLSPEARSVSERAAQGFRPTPANPSASGVETAVAPAAAVVTAQRVLSRLGFYQGPMDGVSSPALTMAVAAYQREQGLVANGSLDQTTVSRLQVFTR
;
A
#
# COMPACT_ATOMS: atom_id res chain seq x y z
N GLY A 1 -11.23 10.76 5.23
CA GLY A 1 -10.39 9.97 6.15
C GLY A 1 -10.40 8.47 5.90
N GLY A 2 -11.39 7.91 5.20
CA GLY A 2 -11.55 6.46 5.05
C GLY A 2 -10.47 5.77 4.21
N ASN A 3 -9.80 6.50 3.37
CA ASN A 3 -8.89 5.89 2.40
C ASN A 3 -7.60 5.33 3.05
N ARG A 4 -6.98 6.02 4.02
CA ARG A 4 -5.71 5.54 4.64
C ARG A 4 -5.88 4.24 5.44
N HIS A 5 -7.02 4.04 6.11
CA HIS A 5 -7.33 2.79 6.82
C HIS A 5 -7.61 1.65 5.83
N ALA A 6 -8.31 1.93 4.72
CA ALA A 6 -8.51 0.94 3.67
C ALA A 6 -7.17 0.49 3.03
N MET A 7 -6.26 1.43 2.79
CA MET A 7 -4.90 1.14 2.31
C MET A 7 -4.12 0.26 3.29
N HIS A 8 -4.20 0.57 4.59
CA HIS A 8 -3.58 -0.23 5.64
C HIS A 8 -4.14 -1.66 5.65
N ASN A 9 -5.47 -1.79 5.68
CA ASN A 9 -6.13 -3.10 5.72
C ASN A 9 -5.79 -3.94 4.48
N LEU A 10 -5.66 -3.31 3.32
CA LEU A 10 -5.19 -3.99 2.11
C LEU A 10 -3.74 -4.45 2.25
N GLY A 11 -2.87 -3.63 2.84
CA GLY A 11 -1.50 -4.02 3.16
C GLY A 11 -1.45 -5.25 4.07
N ILE A 12 -2.27 -5.28 5.13
CA ILE A 12 -2.39 -6.45 6.03
C ILE A 12 -2.87 -7.69 5.25
N ALA A 13 -3.94 -7.55 4.46
CA ALA A 13 -4.48 -8.67 3.68
C ALA A 13 -3.42 -9.27 2.73
N LEU A 14 -2.59 -8.42 2.12
CA LEU A 14 -1.49 -8.83 1.24
C LEU A 14 -0.36 -9.55 1.98
N ILE A 15 -0.01 -9.14 3.20
CA ILE A 15 0.98 -9.81 4.04
C ILE A 15 0.47 -11.19 4.49
N GLU A 16 -0.79 -11.25 4.88
CA GLU A 16 -1.41 -12.48 5.40
C GLU A 16 -1.83 -13.45 4.28
N GLY A 17 -2.00 -12.96 3.05
CA GLY A 17 -2.54 -13.74 1.92
C GLY A 17 -4.05 -13.91 1.97
N LYS A 18 -4.76 -13.00 2.65
CA LYS A 18 -6.22 -12.99 2.71
C LYS A 18 -6.81 -12.53 1.37
N GLY A 19 -7.50 -13.43 0.70
CA GLY A 19 -8.12 -13.17 -0.60
C GLY A 19 -7.19 -13.34 -1.81
N GLY A 20 -5.97 -13.89 -1.61
CA GLY A 20 -5.02 -14.17 -2.69
C GLY A 20 -3.62 -14.53 -2.18
N PRO A 21 -2.65 -14.72 -3.06
CA PRO A 21 -1.28 -15.02 -2.65
C PRO A 21 -0.67 -13.84 -1.87
N LYS A 22 0.21 -14.18 -0.91
CA LYS A 22 0.98 -13.17 -0.17
C LYS A 22 1.80 -12.31 -1.12
N ASN A 23 1.81 -11.00 -0.89
CA ASN A 23 2.57 -10.05 -1.70
C ASN A 23 3.12 -8.90 -0.84
N ALA A 24 4.29 -9.11 -0.27
CA ALA A 24 4.94 -8.14 0.61
C ALA A 24 5.34 -6.85 -0.13
N VAL A 25 5.69 -6.92 -1.42
CA VAL A 25 6.03 -5.74 -2.23
C VAL A 25 4.82 -4.81 -2.35
N MET A 26 3.67 -5.36 -2.70
CA MET A 26 2.43 -4.57 -2.78
C MET A 26 1.99 -4.08 -1.41
N ALA A 27 2.13 -4.90 -0.37
CA ALA A 27 1.82 -4.48 0.99
C ALA A 27 2.65 -3.26 1.40
N GLY A 28 3.96 -3.26 1.13
CA GLY A 28 4.84 -2.14 1.36
C GLY A 28 4.39 -0.85 0.67
N GLN A 29 3.94 -0.95 -0.59
CA GLN A 29 3.41 0.19 -1.33
C GLN A 29 2.13 0.76 -0.68
N TRP A 30 1.23 -0.10 -0.22
CA TRP A 30 0.00 0.32 0.44
C TRP A 30 0.26 0.91 1.82
N PHE A 31 1.15 0.29 2.62
CA PHE A 31 1.56 0.86 3.90
C PHE A 31 2.25 2.20 3.72
N ARG A 32 3.11 2.37 2.70
CA ARG A 32 3.75 3.66 2.41
C ARG A 32 2.72 4.75 2.15
N ARG A 33 1.75 4.50 1.26
CA ARG A 33 0.68 5.47 0.97
C ARG A 33 -0.11 5.86 2.22
N ALA A 34 -0.47 4.88 3.06
CA ALA A 34 -1.18 5.14 4.31
C ALA A 34 -0.30 5.86 5.34
N ALA A 35 1.00 5.51 5.41
CA ALA A 35 1.99 6.15 6.27
C ALA A 35 2.22 7.62 5.89
N ASP A 36 2.32 7.91 4.59
CA ASP A 36 2.44 9.27 4.06
C ASP A 36 1.22 10.14 4.37
N LEU A 37 0.04 9.52 4.48
CA LEU A 37 -1.20 10.16 4.96
C LEU A 37 -1.30 10.22 6.50
N GLY A 38 -0.24 9.84 7.21
CA GLY A 38 -0.13 9.95 8.66
C GLY A 38 -0.80 8.82 9.46
N LEU A 39 -1.05 7.65 8.86
CA LEU A 39 -1.55 6.50 9.62
C LEU A 39 -0.40 5.81 10.37
N VAL A 40 -0.45 5.88 11.70
CA VAL A 40 0.62 5.42 12.60
C VAL A 40 0.89 3.93 12.45
N ASP A 41 -0.17 3.11 12.41
CA ASP A 41 -0.05 1.65 12.23
C ASP A 41 0.69 1.31 10.92
N SER A 42 0.45 2.08 9.85
CA SER A 42 1.14 1.88 8.58
C SER A 42 2.59 2.36 8.61
N GLN A 43 2.89 3.42 9.37
CA GLN A 43 4.26 3.87 9.61
C GLN A 43 5.06 2.80 10.34
N TYR A 44 4.48 2.20 11.39
CA TYR A 44 5.07 1.08 12.11
C TYR A 44 5.32 -0.12 11.19
N ASN A 45 4.28 -0.56 10.46
CA ASN A 45 4.39 -1.72 9.56
C ASN A 45 5.42 -1.50 8.46
N LEU A 46 5.51 -0.30 7.91
CA LEU A 46 6.52 0.05 6.91
C LEU A 46 7.94 -0.04 7.50
N GLY A 47 8.13 0.41 8.76
CA GLY A 47 9.37 0.22 9.50
C GLY A 47 9.72 -1.26 9.64
N ALA A 48 8.75 -2.11 9.99
CA ALA A 48 8.93 -3.55 10.12
C ALA A 48 9.30 -4.24 8.80
N LEU A 49 8.71 -3.82 7.68
CA LEU A 49 9.06 -4.34 6.35
C LEU A 49 10.52 -4.02 6.00
N TYR A 50 10.97 -2.79 6.23
CA TYR A 50 12.37 -2.41 6.01
C TYR A 50 13.34 -3.14 6.93
N GLU A 51 12.96 -3.35 8.19
CA GLU A 51 13.80 -4.08 9.13
C GLU A 51 14.00 -5.54 8.73
N GLN A 52 12.94 -6.18 8.23
CA GLN A 52 12.94 -7.58 7.85
C GLN A 52 13.36 -7.83 6.39
N GLY A 53 13.42 -6.80 5.55
CA GLY A 53 13.65 -6.96 4.12
C GLY A 53 12.47 -7.62 3.39
N LEU A 54 11.24 -7.41 3.86
CA LEU A 54 10.04 -8.00 3.29
C LEU A 54 9.41 -7.05 2.27
N GLY A 55 9.49 -7.42 1.01
CA GLY A 55 8.94 -6.62 -0.09
C GLY A 55 9.74 -5.36 -0.46
N GLU A 56 10.65 -4.96 0.39
CA GLU A 56 11.63 -3.89 0.22
C GLU A 56 13.01 -4.42 0.62
N PRO A 57 14.10 -3.93 0.03
CA PRO A 57 15.44 -4.26 0.49
C PRO A 57 15.61 -3.91 1.96
N GLN A 58 16.25 -4.81 2.74
CA GLN A 58 16.49 -4.56 4.15
C GLN A 58 17.26 -3.26 4.35
N ASN A 59 16.72 -2.36 5.18
CA ASN A 59 17.30 -1.05 5.43
C ASN A 59 16.99 -0.59 6.87
N ALA A 60 17.95 -0.82 7.76
CA ALA A 60 17.81 -0.46 9.17
C ALA A 60 17.64 1.06 9.38
N ALA A 61 18.24 1.92 8.54
CA ALA A 61 18.11 3.37 8.65
C ALA A 61 16.69 3.83 8.29
N GLU A 62 16.09 3.27 7.23
CA GLU A 62 14.69 3.52 6.87
C GLU A 62 13.74 2.96 7.93
N ALA A 63 13.99 1.74 8.44
CA ALA A 63 13.21 1.17 9.54
C ALA A 63 13.21 2.09 10.75
N TYR A 64 14.39 2.55 11.17
CA TYR A 64 14.56 3.47 12.29
C TYR A 64 13.78 4.77 12.09
N LYS A 65 13.90 5.38 10.90
CA LYS A 65 13.15 6.60 10.55
C LYS A 65 11.64 6.40 10.72
N TRP A 66 11.07 5.31 10.17
CA TRP A 66 9.64 5.08 10.21
C TRP A 66 9.14 4.75 11.62
N TYR A 67 9.91 4.01 12.41
CA TYR A 67 9.59 3.79 13.83
C TYR A 67 9.63 5.09 14.63
N LEU A 68 10.58 6.00 14.37
CA LEU A 68 10.61 7.32 15.00
C LEU A 68 9.37 8.15 14.61
N VAL A 69 8.95 8.11 13.35
CA VAL A 69 7.75 8.82 12.90
C VAL A 69 6.50 8.29 13.63
N ALA A 70 6.33 6.97 13.72
CA ALA A 70 5.23 6.35 14.45
C ALA A 70 5.27 6.69 15.95
N ALA A 71 6.44 6.65 16.57
CA ALA A 71 6.64 6.94 17.99
C ALA A 71 6.25 8.37 18.40
N ARG A 72 6.18 9.33 17.46
CA ARG A 72 5.80 10.72 17.75
C ARG A 72 4.39 10.88 18.31
N THR A 73 3.51 9.93 18.04
CA THR A 73 2.13 9.93 18.53
C THR A 73 1.98 9.24 19.88
N GLY A 74 3.07 8.78 20.47
CA GLY A 74 3.06 8.07 21.73
C GLY A 74 3.02 6.54 21.62
N ASP A 75 3.16 5.99 20.40
CA ASP A 75 3.20 4.53 20.20
C ASP A 75 4.42 3.90 20.88
N GLU A 76 4.18 3.07 21.90
CA GLU A 76 5.22 2.50 22.73
C GLU A 76 5.99 1.38 22.01
N GLU A 77 5.31 0.59 21.17
CA GLU A 77 5.95 -0.47 20.38
C GLU A 77 6.88 0.12 19.32
N ALA A 78 6.47 1.24 18.73
CA ALA A 78 7.33 1.97 17.80
C ALA A 78 8.58 2.54 18.52
N ARG A 79 8.44 3.04 19.75
CA ARG A 79 9.60 3.49 20.55
C ARG A 79 10.58 2.36 20.84
N LYS A 80 10.08 1.19 21.27
CA LYS A 80 10.91 0.01 21.56
C LYS A 80 11.63 -0.46 20.30
N SER A 81 10.91 -0.54 19.16
CA SER A 81 11.49 -0.92 17.88
C SER A 81 12.54 0.07 17.39
N ALA A 82 12.27 1.38 17.53
CA ALA A 82 13.24 2.42 17.21
C ALA A 82 14.52 2.27 18.07
N ALA A 83 14.38 2.07 19.38
CA ALA A 83 15.52 1.91 20.29
C ALA A 83 16.35 0.65 19.93
N ARG A 84 15.70 -0.44 19.59
CA ARG A 84 16.35 -1.69 19.18
C ARG A 84 17.14 -1.52 17.90
N VAL A 85 16.53 -0.96 16.85
CA VAL A 85 17.19 -0.76 15.55
C VAL A 85 18.32 0.26 15.65
N ARG A 86 18.14 1.32 16.46
CA ARG A 86 19.15 2.34 16.73
C ARG A 86 20.47 1.76 17.19
N ALA A 87 20.45 0.70 18.01
CA ALA A 87 21.65 0.10 18.56
C ALA A 87 22.62 -0.42 17.48
N GLY A 88 22.10 -0.89 16.35
CA GLY A 88 22.89 -1.42 15.21
C GLY A 88 23.31 -0.36 14.18
N LEU A 89 22.87 0.90 14.29
CA LEU A 89 23.19 1.93 13.31
C LEU A 89 24.45 2.71 13.65
N SER A 90 25.17 3.17 12.63
CA SER A 90 26.29 4.14 12.81
C SER A 90 25.75 5.50 13.30
N PRO A 91 26.57 6.34 13.93
CA PRO A 91 26.18 7.67 14.36
C PRO A 91 25.64 8.54 13.21
N GLU A 92 26.23 8.43 12.03
CA GLU A 92 25.83 9.15 10.82
C GLU A 92 24.44 8.69 10.34
N ALA A 93 24.22 7.39 10.25
CA ALA A 93 22.93 6.82 9.86
C ALA A 93 21.81 7.20 10.84
N ARG A 94 22.11 7.21 12.16
CA ARG A 94 21.18 7.70 13.18
C ARG A 94 20.78 9.14 12.93
N SER A 95 21.78 10.03 12.78
CA SER A 95 21.55 11.46 12.57
C SER A 95 20.75 11.76 11.30
N VAL A 96 21.01 11.03 10.21
CA VAL A 96 20.24 11.15 8.96
C VAL A 96 18.79 10.72 9.17
N SER A 97 18.56 9.56 9.78
CA SER A 97 17.21 9.02 10.03
C SER A 97 16.42 9.91 10.99
N GLU A 98 17.05 10.42 12.05
CA GLU A 98 16.43 11.33 13.02
C GLU A 98 15.99 12.65 12.36
N ARG A 99 16.85 13.25 11.53
CA ARG A 99 16.49 14.46 10.76
C ARG A 99 15.36 14.18 9.78
N ALA A 100 15.40 13.06 9.07
CA ALA A 100 14.34 12.65 8.14
C ALA A 100 13.01 12.44 8.88
N ALA A 101 13.03 11.78 10.04
CA ALA A 101 11.84 11.60 10.87
C ALA A 101 11.30 12.95 11.39
N GLN A 102 12.17 13.86 11.87
CA GLN A 102 11.76 15.18 12.34
C GLN A 102 11.16 16.05 11.22
N GLY A 103 11.71 15.94 10.01
CA GLY A 103 11.22 16.64 8.82
C GLY A 103 9.92 16.05 8.24
N PHE A 104 9.57 14.84 8.61
CA PHE A 104 8.37 14.19 8.08
C PHE A 104 7.11 14.97 8.47
N ARG A 105 6.29 15.27 7.46
CA ARG A 105 4.95 15.84 7.61
C ARG A 105 3.98 14.97 6.81
N PRO A 106 2.92 14.47 7.45
CA PRO A 106 1.89 13.77 6.71
C PRO A 106 1.36 14.66 5.59
N THR A 107 1.22 14.10 4.42
CA THR A 107 0.50 14.78 3.34
C THR A 107 -0.95 14.97 3.81
N PRO A 108 -1.47 16.20 3.86
CA PRO A 108 -2.87 16.37 4.21
C PRO A 108 -3.69 15.54 3.24
N ALA A 109 -4.63 14.76 3.77
CA ALA A 109 -5.61 14.12 2.91
C ALA A 109 -6.27 15.24 2.11
N ASN A 110 -5.84 15.42 0.86
CA ASN A 110 -6.46 16.38 -0.02
C ASN A 110 -7.93 15.96 -0.13
N PRO A 111 -8.92 16.77 0.31
CA PRO A 111 -10.31 16.44 0.06
C PRO A 111 -10.63 16.35 -1.43
N SER A 112 -9.76 16.93 -2.31
CA SER A 112 -9.77 16.73 -3.76
C SER A 112 -8.85 15.59 -4.21
N ALA A 113 -7.90 15.10 -3.39
CA ALA A 113 -7.14 13.86 -3.55
C ALA A 113 -7.82 12.67 -2.84
N SER A 114 -9.02 12.83 -2.36
CA SER A 114 -10.11 11.86 -2.49
C SER A 114 -10.31 11.47 -3.96
N GLY A 115 -9.68 12.13 -4.87
CA GLY A 115 -9.32 11.91 -6.21
C GLY A 115 -8.02 11.18 -6.54
N VAL A 116 -7.42 10.24 -5.76
CA VAL A 116 -7.70 8.90 -6.16
C VAL A 116 -9.17 8.74 -5.78
N GLU A 117 -9.96 9.35 -6.61
CA GLU A 117 -11.09 8.67 -7.15
C GLU A 117 -10.62 7.21 -7.28
N THR A 118 -10.93 6.40 -6.27
CA THR A 118 -12.03 5.54 -6.64
C THR A 118 -13.05 6.50 -7.21
N ALA A 119 -12.89 6.97 -8.45
CA ALA A 119 -13.97 6.90 -9.37
C ALA A 119 -14.48 5.52 -9.02
N VAL A 120 -15.55 5.46 -8.26
CA VAL A 120 -16.37 4.26 -8.18
C VAL A 120 -16.61 4.05 -9.64
N ALA A 121 -15.71 3.21 -10.21
CA ALA A 121 -15.75 2.94 -11.64
C ALA A 121 -17.20 2.54 -11.82
N PRO A 122 -17.98 3.20 -12.67
CA PRO A 122 -19.43 3.01 -12.69
C PRO A 122 -19.65 1.51 -12.51
N ALA A 123 -20.61 1.08 -11.68
CA ALA A 123 -20.75 -0.34 -11.33
C ALA A 123 -20.62 -1.23 -12.57
N ALA A 124 -21.01 -0.72 -13.74
CA ALA A 124 -20.78 -1.29 -15.06
C ALA A 124 -19.30 -1.50 -15.41
N ALA A 125 -18.41 -0.57 -15.05
CA ALA A 125 -16.97 -0.71 -15.31
C ALA A 125 -16.33 -1.70 -14.34
N VAL A 126 -16.80 -1.75 -13.10
CA VAL A 126 -16.38 -2.76 -12.11
C VAL A 126 -16.79 -4.16 -12.57
N VAL A 127 -18.05 -4.35 -12.99
CA VAL A 127 -18.53 -5.63 -13.55
C VAL A 127 -17.72 -6.03 -14.79
N THR A 128 -17.44 -5.09 -15.67
CA THR A 128 -16.62 -5.33 -16.86
C THR A 128 -15.21 -5.78 -16.47
N ALA A 129 -14.58 -5.10 -15.51
CA ALA A 129 -13.27 -5.49 -15.01
C ALA A 129 -13.28 -6.87 -14.35
N GLN A 130 -14.25 -7.14 -13.49
CA GLN A 130 -14.43 -8.46 -12.85
C GLN A 130 -14.55 -9.56 -13.91
N ARG A 131 -15.38 -9.37 -14.94
CA ARG A 131 -15.59 -10.33 -16.03
C ARG A 131 -14.32 -10.56 -16.85
N VAL A 132 -13.67 -9.48 -17.29
CA VAL A 132 -12.47 -9.59 -18.13
C VAL A 132 -11.32 -10.19 -17.36
N LEU A 133 -11.07 -9.72 -16.12
CA LEU A 133 -10.01 -10.26 -15.27
C LEU A 133 -10.24 -11.73 -14.88
N SER A 134 -11.50 -12.14 -14.74
CA SER A 134 -11.84 -13.55 -14.53
C SER A 134 -11.54 -14.41 -15.76
N ARG A 135 -11.89 -13.93 -16.96
CA ARG A 135 -11.55 -14.61 -18.23
C ARG A 135 -10.04 -14.73 -18.46
N LEU A 136 -9.29 -13.73 -18.02
CA LEU A 136 -7.82 -13.71 -18.11
C LEU A 136 -7.14 -14.47 -16.97
N GLY A 137 -7.90 -15.03 -16.01
CA GLY A 137 -7.37 -15.82 -14.89
C GLY A 137 -6.84 -14.99 -13.71
N PHE A 138 -6.98 -13.67 -13.72
CA PHE A 138 -6.52 -12.80 -12.62
C PHE A 138 -7.51 -12.67 -11.47
N TYR A 139 -8.79 -12.95 -11.69
CA TYR A 139 -9.87 -12.76 -10.71
C TYR A 139 -10.76 -13.99 -10.57
N GLN A 140 -11.01 -14.40 -9.32
CA GLN A 140 -11.86 -15.56 -8.98
C GLN A 140 -12.98 -15.19 -7.99
N GLY A 141 -13.28 -13.89 -7.86
CA GLY A 141 -14.36 -13.41 -6.99
C GLY A 141 -15.70 -13.24 -7.69
N PRO A 142 -16.72 -12.77 -6.96
CA PRO A 142 -18.06 -12.53 -7.50
C PRO A 142 -18.06 -11.40 -8.53
N MET A 143 -18.96 -11.50 -9.52
CA MET A 143 -19.16 -10.49 -10.57
C MET A 143 -20.36 -9.58 -10.20
N ASP A 144 -20.27 -8.95 -9.04
CA ASP A 144 -21.37 -8.21 -8.39
C ASP A 144 -21.29 -6.69 -8.58
N GLY A 145 -20.27 -6.21 -9.30
CA GLY A 145 -20.04 -4.79 -9.49
C GLY A 145 -19.50 -4.07 -8.25
N VAL A 146 -19.14 -4.82 -7.21
CA VAL A 146 -18.60 -4.27 -5.97
C VAL A 146 -17.08 -4.30 -6.02
N SER A 147 -16.45 -3.17 -5.70
CA SER A 147 -15.00 -3.12 -5.54
C SER A 147 -14.59 -3.87 -4.27
N SER A 148 -13.76 -4.88 -4.41
CA SER A 148 -13.29 -5.72 -3.31
C SER A 148 -11.75 -5.74 -3.27
N PRO A 149 -11.13 -6.10 -2.12
CA PRO A 149 -9.69 -6.30 -2.05
C PRO A 149 -9.19 -7.33 -3.09
N ALA A 150 -9.95 -8.39 -3.34
CA ALA A 150 -9.63 -9.39 -4.35
C ALA A 150 -9.61 -8.79 -5.76
N LEU A 151 -10.56 -7.90 -6.10
CA LEU A 151 -10.57 -7.20 -7.38
C LEU A 151 -9.37 -6.25 -7.49
N THR A 152 -9.06 -5.50 -6.44
CA THR A 152 -7.90 -4.59 -6.41
C THR A 152 -6.60 -5.35 -6.68
N MET A 153 -6.45 -6.52 -6.09
CA MET A 153 -5.28 -7.39 -6.31
C MET A 153 -5.22 -7.90 -7.75
N ALA A 154 -6.35 -8.33 -8.31
CA ALA A 154 -6.45 -8.79 -9.69
C ALA A 154 -6.12 -7.68 -10.68
N VAL A 155 -6.60 -6.45 -10.43
CA VAL A 155 -6.27 -5.27 -11.24
C VAL A 155 -4.78 -4.98 -11.17
N ALA A 156 -4.17 -5.00 -9.99
CA ALA A 156 -2.74 -4.74 -9.84
C ALA A 156 -1.88 -5.83 -10.50
N ALA A 157 -2.28 -7.09 -10.43
CA ALA A 157 -1.60 -8.19 -11.13
C ALA A 157 -1.66 -8.00 -12.64
N TYR A 158 -2.83 -7.69 -13.18
CA TYR A 158 -3.03 -7.36 -14.59
C TYR A 158 -2.19 -6.16 -15.02
N GLN A 159 -2.22 -5.06 -14.26
CA GLN A 159 -1.43 -3.86 -14.54
C GLN A 159 0.06 -4.18 -14.65
N ARG A 160 0.59 -5.01 -13.74
CA ARG A 160 1.99 -5.44 -13.77
C ARG A 160 2.33 -6.19 -15.05
N GLU A 161 1.48 -7.13 -15.45
CA GLU A 161 1.70 -7.92 -16.65
C GLU A 161 1.61 -7.08 -17.92
N GLN A 162 0.80 -6.02 -17.90
CA GLN A 162 0.68 -5.04 -18.99
C GLN A 162 1.73 -3.92 -18.96
N GLY A 163 2.70 -3.97 -18.03
CA GLY A 163 3.71 -2.92 -17.87
C GLY A 163 3.16 -1.57 -17.40
N LEU A 164 1.98 -1.57 -16.78
CA LEU A 164 1.36 -0.38 -16.18
C LEU A 164 1.81 -0.23 -14.72
N VAL A 165 1.58 0.98 -14.17
CA VAL A 165 1.76 1.19 -12.73
C VAL A 165 0.78 0.32 -11.96
N ALA A 166 1.29 -0.69 -11.23
CA ALA A 166 0.49 -1.67 -10.51
C ALA A 166 -0.10 -1.06 -9.21
N ASN A 167 -1.06 -0.15 -9.36
CA ASN A 167 -1.72 0.56 -8.25
C ASN A 167 -3.04 -0.09 -7.81
N GLY A 168 -3.52 -1.10 -8.52
CA GLY A 168 -4.78 -1.79 -8.22
C GLY A 168 -6.04 -0.95 -8.48
N SER A 169 -5.91 0.21 -9.10
CA SER A 169 -7.04 1.08 -9.41
C SER A 169 -7.55 0.84 -10.82
N LEU A 170 -8.86 0.88 -11.01
CA LEU A 170 -9.50 0.91 -12.32
C LEU A 170 -9.45 2.34 -12.88
N ASP A 171 -8.22 2.84 -13.09
CA ASP A 171 -8.00 4.12 -13.74
C ASP A 171 -8.33 4.06 -15.25
N GLN A 172 -8.41 5.23 -15.89
CA GLN A 172 -8.79 5.33 -17.29
C GLN A 172 -7.91 4.47 -18.20
N THR A 173 -6.61 4.40 -17.92
CA THR A 173 -5.64 3.62 -18.70
C THR A 173 -5.94 2.12 -18.56
N THR A 174 -6.15 1.67 -17.35
CA THR A 174 -6.47 0.26 -17.03
C THR A 174 -7.81 -0.13 -17.65
N VAL A 175 -8.84 0.71 -17.46
CA VAL A 175 -10.18 0.46 -18.06
C VAL A 175 -10.11 0.39 -19.58
N SER A 176 -9.40 1.30 -20.23
CA SER A 176 -9.24 1.30 -21.69
C SER A 176 -8.54 0.02 -22.19
N ARG A 177 -7.53 -0.46 -21.45
CA ARG A 177 -6.85 -1.72 -21.78
C ARG A 177 -7.76 -2.94 -21.60
N LEU A 178 -8.55 -2.97 -20.52
CA LEU A 178 -9.51 -4.06 -20.28
C LEU A 178 -10.63 -4.09 -21.34
N GLN A 179 -11.05 -2.93 -21.86
CA GLN A 179 -12.10 -2.85 -22.89
C GLN A 179 -11.71 -3.54 -24.20
N VAL A 180 -10.42 -3.65 -24.51
CA VAL A 180 -9.95 -4.39 -25.71
C VAL A 180 -10.37 -5.85 -25.68
N PHE A 181 -10.53 -6.44 -24.49
CA PHE A 181 -10.92 -7.83 -24.29
C PHE A 181 -12.43 -8.04 -24.13
N THR A 182 -13.23 -6.99 -24.30
CA THR A 182 -14.71 -7.09 -24.23
C THR A 182 -15.37 -7.40 -25.58
N ARG A 183 -14.58 -7.40 -26.66
CA ARG A 183 -15.03 -7.76 -28.00
C ARG A 183 -15.01 -9.25 -28.25
#